data_cb6bf53fb46be333ffe9420e14d391bd
#
_entry.id   cb6bf53fb46be333ffe9420e14d391bd
#
_cell.length_a   1.000
_cell.length_b   1.000
_cell.length_c   1.000
_cell.angle_alpha   90.00
_cell.angle_beta   90.00
_cell.angle_gamma   90.00
#
_symmetry.space_group_name_H-M   'P 1'
#
loop_
_entity.id
_entity.type
_entity.pdbx_description
1 polymer ?
#
loop_
_entity_poly.entity_id
_entity_poly.type
_entity_poly.pdbx_seq_one_letter_code
_entity_poly.pdbx_strand_id
1 'polypeptide(L)'
;ACATNHSLDWGHDGLLTTMRHLDRAGCIYAGIGNNMAEAGQPKYLETPEGRVALISVCSSGKDWHIAGEQRPDVKGRPGINMLRFDAVHYLPQEDIDTLQAIVSKTDVNARRLQLEGEGFAKPAEGFAIGTIRFEAGDAGSVTACHKKDADRIIKAIHEAKRQADVVLVSHHVHEFKGATKDISSDFARDFARLCIDGGAHAYLGHGPHILRGFEVYKHHP
;
A
#
# COMPACT_ATOMS: atom_id res chain seq x y z
N ALA A 1 -7.61 9.33 -9.70
CA ALA A 1 -7.11 8.32 -8.78
C ALA A 1 -8.20 8.01 -7.74
N CYS A 2 -8.52 6.72 -7.57
CA CYS A 2 -9.62 6.28 -6.71
C CYS A 2 -9.20 5.28 -5.62
N ALA A 3 -7.94 4.84 -5.59
CA ALA A 3 -7.43 4.06 -4.46
C ALA A 3 -7.15 4.98 -3.28
N THR A 4 -8.04 4.99 -2.31
CA THR A 4 -7.94 5.76 -1.06
C THR A 4 -8.44 4.93 0.13
N ASN A 5 -8.12 5.34 1.35
CA ASN A 5 -8.66 4.73 2.56
C ASN A 5 -10.18 4.91 2.71
N HIS A 6 -10.78 5.84 1.95
CA HIS A 6 -12.22 6.14 1.95
C HIS A 6 -13.01 5.46 0.83
N SER A 7 -12.34 4.71 -0.06
CA SER A 7 -13.01 4.10 -1.23
C SER A 7 -14.07 3.06 -0.85
N LEU A 8 -14.00 2.50 0.36
CA LEU A 8 -14.93 1.51 0.88
C LEU A 8 -15.67 1.96 2.16
N ASP A 9 -15.82 3.24 2.43
CA ASP A 9 -16.57 3.74 3.60
C ASP A 9 -18.01 3.24 3.62
N TRP A 10 -18.60 3.02 2.45
CA TRP A 10 -19.94 2.44 2.26
C TRP A 10 -19.88 0.96 1.80
N GLY A 11 -18.79 0.27 2.12
CA GLY A 11 -18.58 -1.14 1.77
C GLY A 11 -18.42 -1.40 0.27
N HIS A 12 -18.48 -2.66 -0.11
CA HIS A 12 -18.31 -3.08 -1.51
C HIS A 12 -19.42 -2.55 -2.43
N ASP A 13 -20.66 -2.48 -1.95
CA ASP A 13 -21.79 -1.95 -2.72
C ASP A 13 -21.63 -0.47 -3.03
N GLY A 14 -21.10 0.32 -2.08
CA GLY A 14 -20.75 1.72 -2.27
C GLY A 14 -19.66 1.88 -3.33
N LEU A 15 -18.59 1.07 -3.27
CA LEU A 15 -17.53 1.05 -4.28
C LEU A 15 -18.07 0.73 -5.68
N LEU A 16 -18.87 -0.34 -5.81
CA LEU A 16 -19.49 -0.73 -7.09
C LEU A 16 -20.42 0.34 -7.64
N THR A 17 -21.14 1.03 -6.75
CA THR A 17 -22.02 2.15 -7.13
C THR A 17 -21.19 3.32 -7.63
N THR A 18 -20.09 3.65 -6.96
CA THR A 18 -19.16 4.69 -7.39
C THR A 18 -18.60 4.38 -8.79
N MET A 19 -18.14 3.16 -9.03
CA MET A 19 -17.65 2.73 -10.34
C MET A 19 -18.71 2.92 -11.43
N ARG A 20 -19.96 2.47 -11.20
CA ARG A 20 -21.06 2.66 -12.15
C ARG A 20 -21.35 4.14 -12.49
N HIS A 21 -21.24 5.03 -11.49
CA HIS A 21 -21.43 6.46 -11.71
C HIS A 21 -20.27 7.06 -12.52
N LEU A 22 -19.03 6.68 -12.24
CA LEU A 22 -17.87 7.11 -12.99
C LEU A 22 -17.93 6.64 -14.44
N ASP A 23 -18.33 5.38 -14.68
CA ASP A 23 -18.51 4.81 -16.03
C ASP A 23 -19.59 5.58 -16.81
N ARG A 24 -20.74 5.85 -16.18
CA ARG A 24 -21.83 6.63 -16.81
C ARG A 24 -21.44 8.07 -17.14
N ALA A 25 -20.54 8.64 -16.33
CA ALA A 25 -20.03 10.00 -16.55
C ALA A 25 -18.87 10.03 -17.58
N GLY A 26 -18.44 8.87 -18.11
CA GLY A 26 -17.29 8.77 -19.01
C GLY A 26 -15.97 9.12 -18.33
N CYS A 27 -15.88 9.05 -17.01
CA CYS A 27 -14.67 9.35 -16.26
C CYS A 27 -13.67 8.19 -16.35
N ILE A 28 -12.40 8.51 -16.66
CA ILE A 28 -11.30 7.56 -16.55
C ILE A 28 -10.83 7.57 -15.09
N TYR A 29 -10.82 6.39 -14.46
CA TYR A 29 -10.41 6.23 -13.06
C TYR A 29 -9.53 4.98 -12.89
N ALA A 30 -8.64 5.00 -11.92
CA ALA A 30 -7.70 3.91 -11.62
C ALA A 30 -7.69 3.60 -10.12
N GLY A 31 -7.28 2.38 -9.78
CA GLY A 31 -7.00 1.98 -8.40
C GLY A 31 -8.14 1.28 -7.67
N ILE A 32 -9.30 1.13 -8.31
CA ILE A 32 -10.45 0.38 -7.81
C ILE A 32 -10.94 -0.58 -8.90
N GLY A 33 -11.56 -1.69 -8.51
CA GLY A 33 -12.05 -2.68 -9.47
C GLY A 33 -12.88 -3.78 -8.82
N ASN A 34 -13.50 -4.63 -9.64
CA ASN A 34 -14.24 -5.81 -9.22
C ASN A 34 -13.33 -6.91 -8.66
N ASN A 35 -12.04 -6.84 -8.96
CA ASN A 35 -11.00 -7.76 -8.52
C ASN A 35 -9.63 -7.06 -8.59
N MET A 36 -8.56 -7.74 -8.14
CA MET A 36 -7.22 -7.18 -8.13
C MET A 36 -6.69 -6.86 -9.54
N ALA A 37 -7.01 -7.68 -10.54
CA ALA A 37 -6.56 -7.42 -11.90
C ALA A 37 -7.12 -6.10 -12.45
N GLU A 38 -8.40 -5.80 -12.18
CA GLU A 38 -9.02 -4.52 -12.57
C GLU A 38 -8.50 -3.35 -11.74
N ALA A 39 -8.41 -3.52 -10.40
CA ALA A 39 -7.94 -2.47 -9.50
C ALA A 39 -6.47 -2.10 -9.76
N GLY A 40 -5.63 -3.07 -10.11
CA GLY A 40 -4.19 -2.91 -10.31
C GLY A 40 -3.77 -2.48 -11.71
N GLN A 41 -4.69 -2.51 -12.71
CA GLN A 41 -4.33 -2.19 -14.09
C GLN A 41 -4.14 -0.67 -14.30
N PRO A 42 -3.22 -0.26 -15.20
CA PRO A 42 -3.13 1.11 -15.65
C PRO A 42 -4.41 1.54 -16.38
N LYS A 43 -4.78 2.80 -16.28
CA LYS A 43 -5.83 3.43 -17.07
C LYS A 43 -5.23 4.50 -17.95
N TYR A 44 -5.75 4.64 -19.16
CA TYR A 44 -5.15 5.48 -20.20
C TYR A 44 -6.08 6.62 -20.60
N LEU A 45 -5.49 7.80 -20.76
CA LEU A 45 -6.14 8.99 -21.31
C LEU A 45 -5.41 9.37 -22.59
N GLU A 46 -6.15 9.43 -23.69
CA GLU A 46 -5.65 9.99 -24.96
C GLU A 46 -5.75 11.51 -24.91
N THR A 47 -4.67 12.19 -25.25
CA THR A 47 -4.61 13.64 -25.46
C THR A 47 -4.02 13.97 -26.82
N PRO A 48 -4.18 15.20 -27.33
CA PRO A 48 -3.52 15.62 -28.57
C PRO A 48 -1.99 15.50 -28.53
N GLU A 49 -1.38 15.63 -27.34
CA GLU A 49 0.06 15.59 -27.10
C GLU A 49 0.60 14.18 -26.82
N GLY A 50 -0.30 13.17 -26.68
CA GLY A 50 0.09 11.79 -26.41
C GLY A 50 -0.79 11.10 -25.39
N ARG A 51 -0.46 9.85 -25.10
CA ARG A 51 -1.18 9.00 -24.16
C ARG A 51 -0.59 9.09 -22.75
N VAL A 52 -1.45 9.35 -21.77
CA VAL A 52 -1.10 9.36 -20.34
C VAL A 52 -1.65 8.10 -19.68
N ALA A 53 -0.81 7.37 -18.96
CA ALA A 53 -1.21 6.26 -18.10
C ALA A 53 -1.27 6.72 -16.65
N LEU A 54 -2.33 6.31 -15.93
CA LEU A 54 -2.49 6.52 -14.50
C LEU A 54 -2.56 5.17 -13.78
N ILE A 55 -1.71 5.00 -12.77
CA ILE A 55 -1.77 3.91 -11.79
C ILE A 55 -2.08 4.55 -10.44
N SER A 56 -3.14 4.09 -9.77
CA SER A 56 -3.53 4.59 -8.46
C SER A 56 -3.37 3.50 -7.41
N VAL A 57 -2.77 3.86 -6.27
CA VAL A 57 -2.36 2.96 -5.19
C VAL A 57 -2.75 3.56 -3.85
N CYS A 58 -3.03 2.74 -2.85
CA CYS A 58 -3.26 3.17 -1.47
C CYS A 58 -2.50 2.25 -0.49
N SER A 59 -1.80 2.81 0.50
CA SER A 59 -1.20 2.06 1.61
C SER A 59 -1.98 2.19 2.92
N SER A 60 -2.78 3.23 3.07
CA SER A 60 -3.47 3.58 4.32
C SER A 60 -4.84 2.89 4.48
N GLY A 61 -5.06 1.79 3.79
CA GLY A 61 -6.31 1.02 3.86
C GLY A 61 -6.26 -0.09 4.93
N LYS A 62 -7.39 -0.79 5.06
CA LYS A 62 -7.52 -2.01 5.88
C LYS A 62 -7.44 -3.25 4.99
N ASP A 63 -7.11 -4.41 5.55
CA ASP A 63 -7.00 -5.67 4.79
C ASP A 63 -8.24 -6.02 3.98
N TRP A 64 -9.43 -5.72 4.49
CA TRP A 64 -10.68 -5.98 3.78
C TRP A 64 -10.96 -4.99 2.63
N HIS A 65 -10.19 -3.88 2.53
CA HIS A 65 -10.24 -2.98 1.37
C HIS A 65 -9.53 -3.56 0.15
N ILE A 66 -8.61 -4.52 0.35
CA ILE A 66 -7.81 -5.09 -0.74
C ILE A 66 -8.72 -5.80 -1.73
N ALA A 67 -8.59 -5.46 -3.01
CA ALA A 67 -9.25 -6.21 -4.07
C ALA A 67 -8.78 -7.68 -4.06
N GLY A 68 -9.69 -8.62 -4.18
CA GLY A 68 -9.37 -10.04 -4.19
C GLY A 68 -8.95 -10.52 -5.57
N GLU A 69 -8.05 -11.50 -5.61
CA GLU A 69 -7.68 -12.19 -6.85
C GLU A 69 -8.87 -12.98 -7.40
N GLN A 70 -9.06 -12.94 -8.71
CA GLN A 70 -10.00 -13.80 -9.40
C GLN A 70 -9.30 -15.08 -9.87
N ARG A 71 -9.96 -16.20 -9.71
CA ARG A 71 -9.55 -17.50 -10.22
C ARG A 71 -10.67 -18.09 -11.09
N PRO A 72 -10.40 -19.13 -11.88
CA PRO A 72 -11.44 -19.75 -12.71
C PRO A 72 -12.65 -20.27 -11.90
N ASP A 73 -12.40 -20.71 -10.66
CA ASP A 73 -13.36 -21.31 -9.73
C ASP A 73 -13.92 -20.33 -8.70
N VAL A 74 -13.31 -19.15 -8.55
CA VAL A 74 -13.68 -18.16 -7.53
C VAL A 74 -13.70 -16.75 -8.11
N LYS A 75 -14.85 -16.12 -7.99
CA LYS A 75 -15.00 -14.70 -8.35
C LYS A 75 -14.16 -13.82 -7.41
N GLY A 76 -13.44 -12.85 -7.98
CA GLY A 76 -12.67 -11.88 -7.21
C GLY A 76 -13.56 -11.02 -6.31
N ARG A 77 -12.95 -10.41 -5.29
CA ARG A 77 -13.62 -9.46 -4.39
C ARG A 77 -13.35 -8.03 -4.89
N PRO A 78 -14.38 -7.18 -5.01
CA PRO A 78 -14.20 -5.75 -5.28
C PRO A 78 -13.33 -5.09 -4.22
N GLY A 79 -12.52 -4.11 -4.62
CA GLY A 79 -11.65 -3.42 -3.68
C GLY A 79 -10.68 -2.46 -4.36
N ILE A 80 -9.62 -2.10 -3.62
CA ILE A 80 -8.60 -1.16 -4.05
C ILE A 80 -7.28 -1.85 -4.39
N ASN A 81 -6.47 -1.18 -5.21
CA ASN A 81 -5.08 -1.51 -5.47
C ASN A 81 -4.22 -1.13 -4.26
N MET A 82 -4.07 -2.06 -3.32
CA MET A 82 -3.35 -1.84 -2.08
C MET A 82 -1.85 -2.07 -2.26
N LEU A 83 -1.05 -1.22 -1.62
CA LEU A 83 0.36 -1.45 -1.32
C LEU A 83 0.49 -1.63 0.20
N ARG A 84 0.62 -2.87 0.66
CA ARG A 84 0.94 -3.15 2.06
C ARG A 84 2.40 -2.84 2.34
N PHE A 85 2.70 -2.66 3.59
CA PHE A 85 4.07 -2.49 4.09
C PHE A 85 4.24 -3.23 5.41
N ASP A 86 5.48 -3.60 5.71
CA ASP A 86 5.90 -4.19 6.96
C ASP A 86 6.64 -3.13 7.79
N ALA A 87 6.45 -3.15 9.11
CA ALA A 87 7.15 -2.30 10.05
C ALA A 87 7.90 -3.16 11.07
N VAL A 88 9.17 -2.82 11.31
CA VAL A 88 10.00 -3.43 12.35
C VAL A 88 10.50 -2.33 13.27
N HIS A 89 10.31 -2.52 14.56
CA HIS A 89 10.83 -1.64 15.61
C HIS A 89 12.06 -2.27 16.24
N TYR A 90 13.17 -1.55 16.22
CA TYR A 90 14.43 -2.00 16.80
C TYR A 90 14.59 -1.41 18.20
N LEU A 91 15.02 -2.23 19.13
CA LEU A 91 15.32 -1.86 20.51
C LEU A 91 16.57 -2.62 20.99
N PRO A 92 17.33 -2.07 21.97
CA PRO A 92 18.32 -2.84 22.69
C PRO A 92 17.72 -4.14 23.25
N GLN A 93 18.53 -5.21 23.32
CA GLN A 93 18.03 -6.52 23.77
C GLN A 93 17.42 -6.44 25.18
N GLU A 94 18.00 -5.66 26.08
CA GLU A 94 17.50 -5.47 27.46
C GLU A 94 16.09 -4.88 27.52
N ASP A 95 15.75 -4.00 26.58
CA ASP A 95 14.41 -3.42 26.47
C ASP A 95 13.41 -4.45 25.92
N ILE A 96 13.84 -5.28 24.97
CA ILE A 96 13.02 -6.40 24.46
C ILE A 96 12.74 -7.40 25.57
N ASP A 97 13.73 -7.78 26.38
CA ASP A 97 13.58 -8.69 27.50
C ASP A 97 12.60 -8.12 28.56
N THR A 98 12.69 -6.81 28.79
CA THR A 98 11.76 -6.09 29.67
C THR A 98 10.32 -6.11 29.11
N LEU A 99 10.13 -5.82 27.81
CA LEU A 99 8.83 -5.90 27.17
C LEU A 99 8.26 -7.32 27.20
N GLN A 100 9.07 -8.34 26.95
CA GLN A 100 8.65 -9.75 27.05
C GLN A 100 8.18 -10.09 28.46
N ALA A 101 8.91 -9.66 29.51
CA ALA A 101 8.53 -9.86 30.91
C ALA A 101 7.21 -9.17 31.28
N ILE A 102 6.93 -7.99 30.69
CA ILE A 102 5.66 -7.27 30.89
C ILE A 102 4.53 -8.01 30.15
N VAL A 103 4.74 -8.33 28.89
CA VAL A 103 3.73 -8.98 28.01
C VAL A 103 3.33 -10.37 28.55
N SER A 104 4.29 -11.12 29.12
CA SER A 104 4.01 -12.45 29.71
C SER A 104 3.03 -12.43 30.89
N LYS A 105 2.78 -11.26 31.47
CA LYS A 105 1.81 -11.06 32.58
C LYS A 105 0.39 -10.72 32.08
N THR A 106 0.17 -10.70 30.77
CA THR A 106 -1.07 -10.26 30.13
C THR A 106 -1.48 -11.19 29.00
N ASP A 107 -2.74 -11.08 28.57
CA ASP A 107 -3.29 -11.86 27.44
C ASP A 107 -3.17 -11.12 26.09
N VAL A 108 -2.32 -10.07 26.00
CA VAL A 108 -2.23 -9.23 24.79
C VAL A 108 -1.87 -10.02 23.52
N ASN A 109 -1.13 -11.11 23.66
CA ASN A 109 -0.75 -12.01 22.56
C ASN A 109 -1.64 -13.25 22.43
N ALA A 110 -2.65 -13.46 23.28
CA ALA A 110 -3.44 -14.68 23.30
C ALA A 110 -4.06 -15.01 21.93
N ARG A 111 -4.67 -14.02 21.25
CA ARG A 111 -5.25 -14.21 19.93
C ARG A 111 -4.22 -14.59 18.87
N ARG A 112 -3.05 -13.96 18.88
CA ARG A 112 -1.97 -14.28 17.94
C ARG A 112 -1.45 -15.69 18.17
N LEU A 113 -1.13 -16.04 19.41
CA LEU A 113 -0.63 -17.36 19.78
C LEU A 113 -1.65 -18.48 19.47
N GLN A 114 -2.94 -18.21 19.65
CA GLN A 114 -4.00 -19.14 19.26
C GLN A 114 -3.97 -19.40 17.75
N LEU A 115 -3.95 -18.34 16.92
CA LEU A 115 -3.92 -18.46 15.46
C LEU A 115 -2.67 -19.18 14.95
N GLU A 116 -1.51 -18.91 15.56
CA GLU A 116 -0.26 -19.60 15.26
C GLU A 116 -0.34 -21.10 15.64
N GLY A 117 -0.85 -21.40 16.83
CA GLY A 117 -0.99 -22.77 17.33
C GLY A 117 -2.00 -23.61 16.53
N GLU A 118 -3.05 -22.99 16.01
CA GLU A 118 -4.06 -23.61 15.15
C GLU A 118 -3.65 -23.66 13.66
N GLY A 119 -2.48 -23.09 13.29
CA GLY A 119 -1.99 -23.08 11.92
C GLY A 119 -2.66 -22.04 10.99
N PHE A 120 -3.46 -21.12 11.52
CA PHE A 120 -4.09 -20.04 10.75
C PHE A 120 -3.16 -18.85 10.49
N ALA A 121 -2.08 -18.73 11.27
CA ALA A 121 -1.05 -17.74 11.08
C ALA A 121 0.35 -18.37 11.16
N LYS A 122 1.32 -17.78 10.49
CA LYS A 122 2.73 -18.15 10.68
C LYS A 122 3.23 -17.58 12.00
N PRO A 123 4.11 -18.30 12.71
CA PRO A 123 4.81 -17.72 13.86
C PRO A 123 5.50 -16.40 13.51
N ALA A 124 5.43 -15.45 14.42
CA ALA A 124 6.13 -14.18 14.23
C ALA A 124 7.65 -14.41 14.23
N GLU A 125 8.35 -13.78 13.30
CA GLU A 125 9.80 -13.71 13.33
C GLU A 125 10.20 -12.69 14.41
N GLY A 126 11.00 -13.11 15.39
CA GLY A 126 11.39 -12.26 16.52
C GLY A 126 10.29 -12.08 17.57
N PHE A 127 10.35 -11.00 18.34
CA PHE A 127 9.37 -10.68 19.37
C PHE A 127 8.24 -9.81 18.78
N ALA A 128 7.00 -10.10 19.13
CA ALA A 128 5.86 -9.30 18.69
C ALA A 128 4.82 -9.09 19.79
N ILE A 129 4.18 -7.92 19.76
CA ILE A 129 3.02 -7.57 20.58
C ILE A 129 1.84 -7.35 19.63
N GLY A 130 0.91 -8.29 19.57
CA GLY A 130 -0.11 -8.33 18.55
C GLY A 130 0.52 -8.47 17.16
N THR A 131 0.36 -7.47 16.32
CA THR A 131 0.97 -7.38 14.97
C THR A 131 2.23 -6.52 14.92
N ILE A 132 2.63 -5.91 16.03
CA ILE A 132 3.79 -5.03 16.11
C ILE A 132 5.04 -5.88 16.35
N ARG A 133 6.00 -5.81 15.43
CA ARG A 133 7.24 -6.61 15.48
C ARG A 133 8.38 -5.80 16.04
N PHE A 134 9.17 -6.44 16.92
CA PHE A 134 10.38 -5.90 17.51
C PHE A 134 11.57 -6.82 17.23
N GLU A 135 12.72 -6.21 16.97
CA GLU A 135 14.00 -6.91 16.79
C GLU A 135 15.11 -6.20 17.61
N ALA A 136 16.14 -6.96 17.99
CA ALA A 136 17.30 -6.42 18.65
C ALA A 136 18.13 -5.54 17.71
N GLY A 137 18.49 -4.34 18.15
CA GLY A 137 19.29 -3.39 17.40
C GLY A 137 19.30 -2.01 18.01
N ASP A 138 19.87 -1.05 17.30
CA ASP A 138 19.82 0.35 17.70
C ASP A 138 18.37 0.85 17.64
N ALA A 139 17.97 1.60 18.67
CA ALA A 139 16.58 2.05 18.81
C ALA A 139 16.09 2.82 17.57
N GLY A 140 15.00 2.36 16.99
CA GLY A 140 14.44 2.98 15.79
C GLY A 140 13.31 2.16 15.16
N SER A 141 12.82 2.63 14.03
CA SER A 141 11.78 1.92 13.25
C SER A 141 12.11 2.00 11.76
N VAL A 142 11.90 0.89 11.08
CA VAL A 142 12.08 0.78 9.63
C VAL A 142 10.80 0.23 9.03
N THR A 143 10.38 0.80 7.90
CA THR A 143 9.23 0.32 7.14
C THR A 143 9.67 -0.07 5.72
N ALA A 144 9.12 -1.16 5.20
CA ALA A 144 9.42 -1.67 3.85
C ALA A 144 8.15 -2.10 3.13
N CYS A 145 8.09 -1.91 1.81
CA CYS A 145 6.97 -2.37 1.01
C CYS A 145 6.83 -3.89 1.07
N HIS A 146 5.59 -4.36 1.16
CA HIS A 146 5.31 -5.77 0.95
C HIS A 146 5.67 -6.16 -0.50
N LYS A 147 6.65 -7.07 -0.62
CA LYS A 147 7.29 -7.37 -1.91
C LYS A 147 6.32 -7.73 -3.04
N LYS A 148 5.33 -8.59 -2.77
CA LYS A 148 4.36 -9.02 -3.80
C LYS A 148 3.51 -7.86 -4.33
N ASP A 149 3.16 -6.90 -3.46
CA ASP A 149 2.37 -5.75 -3.87
C ASP A 149 3.21 -4.77 -4.69
N ALA A 150 4.44 -4.50 -4.25
CA ALA A 150 5.39 -3.69 -5.01
C ALA A 150 5.67 -4.30 -6.39
N ASP A 151 6.03 -5.59 -6.47
CA ASP A 151 6.30 -6.30 -7.72
C ASP A 151 5.11 -6.21 -8.70
N ARG A 152 3.86 -6.37 -8.20
CA ARG A 152 2.63 -6.23 -9.00
C ARG A 152 2.50 -4.83 -9.59
N ILE A 153 2.72 -3.80 -8.78
CA ILE A 153 2.59 -2.41 -9.21
C ILE A 153 3.71 -2.03 -10.20
N ILE A 154 4.95 -2.45 -9.94
CA ILE A 154 6.06 -2.22 -10.88
C ILE A 154 5.82 -2.92 -12.22
N LYS A 155 5.25 -4.13 -12.21
CA LYS A 155 4.83 -4.80 -13.45
C LYS A 155 3.80 -3.97 -14.23
N ALA A 156 2.84 -3.36 -13.53
CA ALA A 156 1.86 -2.48 -14.16
C ALA A 156 2.50 -1.20 -14.73
N ILE A 157 3.52 -0.64 -14.05
CA ILE A 157 4.31 0.50 -14.56
C ILE A 157 5.06 0.11 -15.84
N HIS A 158 5.74 -1.05 -15.86
CA HIS A 158 6.41 -1.54 -17.06
C HIS A 158 5.44 -1.74 -18.23
N GLU A 159 4.24 -2.25 -17.96
CA GLU A 159 3.19 -2.38 -18.98
C GLU A 159 2.74 -1.02 -19.50
N ALA A 160 2.46 -0.09 -18.60
CA ALA A 160 2.07 1.27 -18.94
C ALA A 160 3.14 1.99 -19.78
N LYS A 161 4.42 1.83 -19.43
CA LYS A 161 5.56 2.44 -20.14
C LYS A 161 5.66 2.00 -21.60
N ARG A 162 5.20 0.79 -21.94
CA ARG A 162 5.17 0.31 -23.34
C ARG A 162 4.02 0.89 -24.15
N GLN A 163 3.01 1.46 -23.50
CA GLN A 163 1.74 1.85 -24.12
C GLN A 163 1.42 3.35 -23.99
N ALA A 164 2.18 4.09 -23.19
CA ALA A 164 1.93 5.51 -22.95
C ALA A 164 3.21 6.33 -22.99
N ASP A 165 3.05 7.58 -23.39
CA ASP A 165 4.12 8.58 -23.43
C ASP A 165 4.46 9.07 -22.03
N VAL A 166 3.44 9.19 -21.16
CA VAL A 166 3.60 9.62 -19.77
C VAL A 166 2.95 8.59 -18.84
N VAL A 167 3.66 8.17 -17.81
CA VAL A 167 3.18 7.25 -16.77
C VAL A 167 3.19 7.97 -15.43
N LEU A 168 2.03 8.09 -14.79
CA LEU A 168 1.82 8.71 -13.50
C LEU A 168 1.44 7.66 -12.47
N VAL A 169 2.09 7.69 -11.30
CA VAL A 169 1.71 6.88 -10.13
C VAL A 169 1.15 7.80 -9.07
N SER A 170 -0.10 7.59 -8.69
CA SER A 170 -0.79 8.32 -7.64
C SER A 170 -0.92 7.42 -6.40
N HIS A 171 -0.30 7.81 -5.28
CA HIS A 171 -0.27 7.03 -4.06
C HIS A 171 -0.95 7.76 -2.91
N HIS A 172 -2.05 7.22 -2.42
CA HIS A 172 -2.71 7.66 -1.21
C HIS A 172 -2.00 7.07 0.02
N VAL A 173 -1.25 7.93 0.75
CA VAL A 173 -0.31 7.52 1.80
C VAL A 173 -0.36 8.48 2.98
N HIS A 174 -0.92 8.02 4.11
CA HIS A 174 -0.94 8.79 5.36
C HIS A 174 0.29 8.54 6.24
N GLU A 175 0.96 7.41 6.04
CA GLU A 175 2.05 6.93 6.88
C GLU A 175 3.21 7.93 6.93
N PHE A 176 3.79 8.09 8.11
CA PHE A 176 4.85 9.04 8.39
C PHE A 176 5.89 8.43 9.34
N LYS A 177 7.04 9.09 9.48
CA LYS A 177 8.13 8.70 10.37
C LYS A 177 8.31 9.74 11.48
N GLY A 178 8.54 9.28 12.70
CA GLY A 178 8.73 10.15 13.85
C GLY A 178 7.41 10.71 14.40
N ALA A 179 7.45 11.92 14.94
CA ALA A 179 6.32 12.52 15.68
C ALA A 179 5.43 13.42 14.83
N THR A 180 5.84 13.78 13.61
CA THR A 180 5.16 14.76 12.75
C THR A 180 4.88 14.21 11.36
N LYS A 181 3.80 14.69 10.72
CA LYS A 181 3.33 14.18 9.44
C LYS A 181 4.16 14.63 8.24
N ASP A 182 5.07 15.58 8.39
CA ASP A 182 5.91 16.17 7.35
C ASP A 182 6.98 15.20 6.83
N ILE A 183 7.44 14.26 7.67
CA ILE A 183 8.41 13.27 7.27
C ILE A 183 7.70 12.02 6.75
N SER A 184 7.89 11.72 5.47
CA SER A 184 7.36 10.52 4.84
C SER A 184 7.98 9.25 5.45
N SER A 185 7.19 8.16 5.54
CA SER A 185 7.69 6.84 5.93
C SER A 185 8.76 6.33 4.96
N ASP A 186 9.68 5.48 5.45
CA ASP A 186 10.76 4.95 4.62
C ASP A 186 10.23 4.19 3.41
N PHE A 187 9.24 3.30 3.61
CA PHE A 187 8.68 2.53 2.50
C PHE A 187 8.07 3.42 1.41
N ALA A 188 7.43 4.55 1.76
CA ALA A 188 6.79 5.41 0.78
C ALA A 188 7.82 6.14 -0.09
N ARG A 189 8.92 6.63 0.51
CA ARG A 189 10.04 7.22 -0.21
C ARG A 189 10.72 6.20 -1.14
N ASP A 190 10.98 5.01 -0.60
CA ASP A 190 11.67 3.97 -1.36
C ASP A 190 10.78 3.44 -2.50
N PHE A 191 9.46 3.35 -2.26
CA PHE A 191 8.49 3.00 -3.30
C PHE A 191 8.39 4.08 -4.39
N ALA A 192 8.43 5.37 -4.04
CA ALA A 192 8.47 6.45 -5.03
C ALA A 192 9.65 6.29 -5.99
N ARG A 193 10.84 6.06 -5.44
CA ARG A 193 12.07 5.81 -6.24
C ARG A 193 11.96 4.54 -7.07
N LEU A 194 11.39 3.47 -6.51
CA LEU A 194 11.15 2.21 -7.21
C LEU A 194 10.17 2.40 -8.39
N CYS A 195 9.15 3.24 -8.25
CA CYS A 195 8.23 3.59 -9.34
C CYS A 195 8.97 4.30 -10.49
N ILE A 196 9.83 5.27 -10.16
CA ILE A 196 10.65 5.97 -11.18
C ILE A 196 11.61 5.00 -11.86
N ASP A 197 12.29 4.13 -11.10
CA ASP A 197 13.17 3.09 -11.66
C ASP A 197 12.41 2.11 -12.56
N GLY A 198 11.14 1.84 -12.27
CA GLY A 198 10.22 1.04 -13.09
C GLY A 198 9.73 1.76 -14.35
N GLY A 199 10.04 3.04 -14.54
CA GLY A 199 9.68 3.83 -15.73
C GLY A 199 8.50 4.79 -15.56
N ALA A 200 8.05 5.05 -14.33
CA ALA A 200 7.12 6.15 -14.07
C ALA A 200 7.82 7.50 -14.32
N HIS A 201 7.06 8.45 -14.87
CA HIS A 201 7.54 9.80 -15.13
C HIS A 201 7.32 10.74 -13.95
N ALA A 202 6.35 10.44 -13.10
CA ALA A 202 6.12 11.14 -11.86
C ALA A 202 5.44 10.23 -10.83
N TYR A 203 5.79 10.46 -9.56
CA TYR A 203 5.11 9.88 -8.41
C TYR A 203 4.43 10.98 -7.59
N LEU A 204 3.14 10.83 -7.34
CA LEU A 204 2.27 11.82 -6.71
C LEU A 204 1.73 11.26 -5.40
N GLY A 205 2.41 11.56 -4.28
CA GLY A 205 1.94 11.23 -2.94
C GLY A 205 0.86 12.19 -2.48
N HIS A 206 -0.23 11.65 -1.90
CA HIS A 206 -1.30 12.47 -1.32
C HIS A 206 -1.96 11.76 -0.12
N GLY A 207 -2.79 12.46 0.66
CA GLY A 207 -3.52 11.91 1.80
C GLY A 207 -3.13 12.49 3.17
N PRO A 208 -1.88 12.88 3.48
CA PRO A 208 -1.46 13.23 4.85
C PRO A 208 -2.05 14.54 5.39
N HIS A 209 -2.83 15.28 4.58
CA HIS A 209 -3.44 16.59 4.91
C HIS A 209 -2.43 17.72 5.19
N ILE A 210 -1.21 17.57 4.73
CA ILE A 210 -0.14 18.58 4.72
C ILE A 210 0.70 18.43 3.44
N LEU A 211 1.43 19.47 3.08
CA LEU A 211 2.46 19.37 2.05
C LEU A 211 3.69 18.68 2.65
N ARG A 212 4.16 17.65 1.96
CA ARG A 212 5.42 16.95 2.25
C ARG A 212 6.52 17.40 1.32
N GLY A 213 7.72 16.92 1.59
CA GLY A 213 8.90 17.20 0.79
C GLY A 213 8.73 16.81 -0.67
N PHE A 214 9.39 17.57 -1.55
CA PHE A 214 9.50 17.31 -2.97
C PHE A 214 10.92 16.81 -3.28
N GLU A 215 11.03 15.78 -4.10
CA GLU A 215 12.31 15.22 -4.54
C GLU A 215 12.34 15.13 -6.06
N VAL A 216 13.49 15.44 -6.65
CA VAL A 216 13.79 15.11 -8.04
C VAL A 216 14.76 13.94 -8.05
N TYR A 217 14.30 12.76 -8.47
CA TYR A 217 15.08 11.54 -8.54
C TYR A 217 15.27 11.10 -9.99
N LYS A 218 16.53 10.98 -10.44
CA LYS A 218 16.88 10.66 -11.83
C LYS A 218 16.17 11.54 -12.87
N HIS A 219 16.09 12.84 -12.60
CA HIS A 219 15.41 13.86 -13.41
C HIS A 219 13.87 13.74 -13.45
N HIS A 220 13.26 12.96 -12.57
CA HIS A 220 11.80 12.81 -12.45
C HIS A 220 11.31 13.28 -11.07
N PRO A 221 10.14 13.96 -10.99
CA PRO A 221 9.53 14.37 -9.73
C PRO A 221 8.78 13.22 -9.05
#